data_0c3a3cd349fdc5071332c69eacab6b50
#
_entry.id   0c3a3cd349fdc5071332c69eacab6b50
#
_cell.length_a   1.000
_cell.length_b   1.000
_cell.length_c   1.000
_cell.angle_alpha   90.00
_cell.angle_beta   90.00
_cell.angle_gamma   90.00
#
_symmetry.space_group_name_H-M   'P 1'
#
loop_
_entity.id
_entity.type
_entity.pdbx_description
1 polymer ?
#
loop_
_entity_poly.entity_id
_entity_poly.type
_entity_poly.pdbx_seq_one_letter_code
_entity_poly.pdbx_strand_id
1 'polypeptide(L)'
;MIKKEMIAMLLAGGQGSRLGVLTSKVAKPAVAFGGKYRIIDFPLSNCINSGIDTVGVLTQYQPLRLNTHIGIGIPWDLDRNVGGVSVLPPYERSTNSEWYTGTANAIYQNLEYMETYNPDYVLILSGDHIYKMDYKIMLDYHKANNADITIAAMPVPMEEASRFGVVVTDKDSRITEFEEKPEHPKSNLASMGIYIFSWKVLKEALIKLKNQQGCDFGKHVIPYCFENNKRIFAFEYNGYWKDVGTLSSYWEANMELIDIIPVFNLYEEFWKIYTKTDALPPQYVSKDAYIEEGAVVRDSIIMQGSVVKKGSVINKAIIAENVDIGENTQLGVGEEVPNVEKPKIYNSGLVTIGENSVIPDGIKI
;
A
#
# COMPACT_ATOMS: atom_id res chain seq x y z
N MET A 1 -12.69 -28.83 8.00
CA MET A 1 -11.65 -27.84 7.61
C MET A 1 -11.72 -27.67 6.11
N ILE A 2 -11.88 -26.45 5.64
CA ILE A 2 -11.94 -26.16 4.19
C ILE A 2 -10.53 -25.83 3.77
N LYS A 3 -9.90 -26.71 2.99
CA LYS A 3 -8.54 -26.50 2.53
C LYS A 3 -8.50 -25.49 1.38
N LYS A 4 -7.62 -24.49 1.48
CA LYS A 4 -7.28 -23.56 0.40
C LYS A 4 -5.85 -23.83 -0.05
N GLU A 5 -5.56 -23.68 -1.34
CA GLU A 5 -4.19 -23.81 -1.82
C GLU A 5 -3.33 -22.64 -1.31
N MET A 6 -3.79 -21.40 -1.51
CA MET A 6 -3.13 -20.19 -1.04
C MET A 6 -4.15 -19.22 -0.44
N ILE A 7 -3.77 -18.55 0.64
CA ILE A 7 -4.48 -17.41 1.23
C ILE A 7 -3.57 -16.20 1.25
N ALA A 8 -4.15 -15.01 1.26
CA ALA A 8 -3.39 -13.76 1.37
C ALA A 8 -3.54 -13.13 2.76
N MET A 9 -2.43 -12.61 3.28
CA MET A 9 -2.38 -11.82 4.51
C MET A 9 -1.84 -10.43 4.17
N LEU A 10 -2.71 -9.43 4.22
CA LEU A 10 -2.46 -8.07 3.76
C LEU A 10 -2.18 -7.15 4.94
N LEU A 11 -0.96 -6.68 5.04
CA LEU A 11 -0.48 -5.79 6.11
C LEU A 11 -0.94 -4.35 5.83
N ALA A 12 -1.95 -3.88 6.53
CA ALA A 12 -2.59 -2.57 6.34
C ALA A 12 -2.57 -1.68 7.60
N GLY A 13 -1.65 -1.95 8.54
CA GLY A 13 -1.58 -1.30 9.86
C GLY A 13 -0.60 -0.14 10.01
N GLY A 14 0.11 0.27 8.94
CA GLY A 14 1.14 1.31 9.01
C GLY A 14 0.59 2.73 9.22
N GLN A 15 1.28 3.54 10.05
CA GLN A 15 0.90 4.94 10.31
C GLN A 15 0.99 5.87 9.08
N GLY A 16 1.93 5.61 8.17
CA GLY A 16 2.15 6.46 6.99
C GLY A 16 2.59 7.89 7.31
N SER A 17 3.28 8.12 8.42
CA SER A 17 3.64 9.46 8.94
C SER A 17 4.36 10.37 7.94
N ARG A 18 5.05 9.79 6.95
CA ARG A 18 5.75 10.52 5.88
C ARG A 18 4.81 11.17 4.85
N LEU A 19 3.52 10.79 4.84
CA LEU A 19 2.48 11.45 4.04
C LEU A 19 1.82 12.65 4.76
N GLY A 20 2.33 13.02 5.93
CA GLY A 20 1.93 14.21 6.66
C GLY A 20 0.42 14.28 6.92
N VAL A 21 -0.20 15.36 6.46
CA VAL A 21 -1.63 15.63 6.67
C VAL A 21 -2.56 14.60 6.03
N LEU A 22 -2.12 13.92 4.95
CA LEU A 22 -2.94 12.92 4.25
C LEU A 22 -3.22 11.69 5.11
N THR A 23 -2.37 11.42 6.10
CA THR A 23 -2.52 10.29 7.02
C THR A 23 -2.78 10.73 8.47
N SER A 24 -3.13 11.98 8.68
CA SER A 24 -3.43 12.49 10.04
C SER A 24 -4.66 11.85 10.65
N LYS A 25 -5.66 11.50 9.83
CA LYS A 25 -6.95 10.93 10.26
C LYS A 25 -7.31 9.61 9.57
N VAL A 26 -6.47 9.12 8.65
CA VAL A 26 -6.70 7.88 7.91
C VAL A 26 -5.44 7.02 7.86
N ALA A 27 -5.60 5.71 7.82
CA ALA A 27 -4.49 4.81 7.54
C ALA A 27 -3.97 5.01 6.12
N LYS A 28 -2.65 4.86 5.88
CA LYS A 28 -2.04 4.99 4.54
C LYS A 28 -2.78 4.18 3.46
N PRO A 29 -3.18 2.92 3.67
CA PRO A 29 -3.92 2.15 2.68
C PRO A 29 -5.28 2.74 2.28
N ALA A 30 -5.87 3.61 3.13
CA ALA A 30 -7.15 4.27 2.86
C ALA A 30 -7.01 5.62 2.15
N VAL A 31 -5.80 6.10 1.88
CA VAL A 31 -5.58 7.35 1.13
C VAL A 31 -6.07 7.17 -0.31
N ALA A 32 -6.75 8.20 -0.83
CA ALA A 32 -7.26 8.23 -2.21
C ALA A 32 -6.10 8.21 -3.22
N PHE A 33 -6.31 7.60 -4.39
CA PHE A 33 -5.34 7.53 -5.47
C PHE A 33 -6.03 7.46 -6.83
N GLY A 34 -5.49 8.14 -7.84
CA GLY A 34 -5.98 8.05 -9.22
C GLY A 34 -7.44 8.49 -9.39
N GLY A 35 -7.91 9.45 -8.60
CA GLY A 35 -9.23 10.08 -8.69
C GLY A 35 -10.37 9.32 -8.01
N LYS A 36 -10.39 7.99 -8.01
CA LYS A 36 -11.50 7.21 -7.42
C LYS A 36 -11.08 6.02 -6.56
N TYR A 37 -9.83 5.59 -6.64
CA TYR A 37 -9.33 4.43 -5.91
C TYR A 37 -8.78 4.84 -4.55
N ARG A 38 -8.55 3.84 -3.70
CA ARG A 38 -7.68 3.92 -2.52
C ARG A 38 -6.50 2.97 -2.69
N ILE A 39 -5.40 3.23 -2.01
CA ILE A 39 -4.18 2.41 -2.17
C ILE A 39 -4.45 0.92 -1.93
N ILE A 40 -5.32 0.57 -0.97
CA ILE A 40 -5.70 -0.81 -0.65
C ILE A 40 -6.40 -1.55 -1.80
N ASP A 41 -7.01 -0.82 -2.73
CA ASP A 41 -7.77 -1.42 -3.84
C ASP A 41 -6.87 -2.21 -4.78
N PHE A 42 -5.60 -1.82 -4.91
CA PHE A 42 -4.63 -2.48 -5.78
C PHE A 42 -4.30 -3.90 -5.31
N PRO A 43 -3.79 -4.13 -4.09
CA PRO A 43 -3.52 -5.49 -3.64
C PRO A 43 -4.79 -6.35 -3.51
N LEU A 44 -5.95 -5.81 -3.13
CA LEU A 44 -7.21 -6.55 -3.11
C LEU A 44 -7.63 -6.98 -4.52
N SER A 45 -7.53 -6.08 -5.51
CA SER A 45 -7.83 -6.41 -6.90
C SER A 45 -6.85 -7.42 -7.49
N ASN A 46 -5.57 -7.30 -7.16
CA ASN A 46 -4.56 -8.28 -7.57
C ASN A 46 -4.87 -9.67 -6.97
N CYS A 47 -5.32 -9.75 -5.71
CA CYS A 47 -5.74 -11.02 -5.11
C CYS A 47 -6.85 -11.70 -5.93
N ILE A 48 -7.95 -11.00 -6.19
CA ILE A 48 -9.08 -11.61 -6.90
C ILE A 48 -8.75 -11.93 -8.36
N ASN A 49 -8.02 -11.05 -9.04
CA ASN A 49 -7.56 -11.29 -10.42
C ASN A 49 -6.61 -12.50 -10.51
N SER A 50 -5.86 -12.79 -9.45
CA SER A 50 -5.00 -13.97 -9.33
C SER A 50 -5.73 -15.23 -8.83
N GLY A 51 -7.05 -15.17 -8.62
CA GLY A 51 -7.87 -16.29 -8.12
C GLY A 51 -7.73 -16.56 -6.63
N ILE A 52 -7.20 -15.61 -5.84
CA ILE A 52 -7.11 -15.71 -4.39
C ILE A 52 -8.38 -15.13 -3.79
N ASP A 53 -9.22 -15.98 -3.24
CA ASP A 53 -10.54 -15.65 -2.71
C ASP A 53 -10.62 -15.59 -1.18
N THR A 54 -9.49 -15.66 -0.50
CA THR A 54 -9.40 -15.64 0.96
C THR A 54 -8.30 -14.69 1.38
N VAL A 55 -8.69 -13.55 1.97
CA VAL A 55 -7.78 -12.45 2.30
C VAL A 55 -8.01 -11.98 3.74
N GLY A 56 -6.98 -12.10 4.56
CA GLY A 56 -6.94 -11.47 5.90
C GLY A 56 -6.29 -10.09 5.82
N VAL A 57 -7.01 -9.03 6.18
CA VAL A 57 -6.48 -7.66 6.19
C VAL A 57 -6.18 -7.24 7.62
N LEU A 58 -4.89 -7.08 7.93
CA LEU A 58 -4.42 -6.72 9.27
C LEU A 58 -4.41 -5.20 9.43
N THR A 59 -5.35 -4.68 10.21
CA THR A 59 -5.52 -3.24 10.44
C THR A 59 -5.15 -2.88 11.87
N GLN A 60 -4.60 -1.69 12.08
CA GLN A 60 -4.24 -1.23 13.43
C GLN A 60 -4.43 0.28 13.60
N TYR A 61 -3.76 1.08 12.78
CA TYR A 61 -3.76 2.52 12.89
C TYR A 61 -4.93 3.13 12.10
N GLN A 62 -5.70 4.06 12.73
CA GLN A 62 -6.83 4.77 12.12
C GLN A 62 -7.74 3.88 11.24
N PRO A 63 -8.26 2.75 11.78
CA PRO A 63 -8.83 1.69 10.93
C PRO A 63 -10.24 2.03 10.40
N LEU A 64 -10.94 3.00 10.99
CA LEU A 64 -12.37 3.23 10.73
C LEU A 64 -12.67 3.42 9.24
N ARG A 65 -12.00 4.36 8.57
CA ARG A 65 -12.24 4.63 7.14
C ARG A 65 -11.81 3.47 6.26
N LEU A 66 -10.69 2.82 6.60
CA LEU A 66 -10.21 1.64 5.88
C LEU A 66 -11.22 0.49 5.97
N ASN A 67 -11.68 0.17 7.18
CA ASN A 67 -12.65 -0.89 7.41
C ASN A 67 -14.00 -0.59 6.73
N THR A 68 -14.46 0.67 6.76
CA THR A 68 -15.68 1.10 6.06
C THR A 68 -15.53 0.97 4.55
N HIS A 69 -14.36 1.26 3.99
CA HIS A 69 -14.08 1.12 2.57
C HIS A 69 -14.08 -0.35 2.14
N ILE A 70 -13.37 -1.22 2.86
CA ILE A 70 -13.33 -2.66 2.59
C ILE A 70 -14.72 -3.29 2.76
N GLY A 71 -15.44 -2.93 3.84
CA GLY A 71 -16.73 -3.51 4.18
C GLY A 71 -16.63 -5.04 4.27
N ILE A 72 -17.53 -5.73 3.62
CA ILE A 72 -17.53 -7.21 3.50
C ILE A 72 -16.87 -7.69 2.19
N GLY A 73 -16.29 -6.79 1.39
CA GLY A 73 -15.54 -7.15 0.19
C GLY A 73 -16.31 -7.21 -1.12
N ILE A 74 -17.56 -6.73 -1.16
CA ILE A 74 -18.42 -6.76 -2.37
C ILE A 74 -17.71 -6.27 -3.64
N PRO A 75 -16.99 -5.12 -3.66
CA PRO A 75 -16.36 -4.64 -4.89
C PRO A 75 -15.36 -5.62 -5.52
N TRP A 76 -14.75 -6.48 -4.70
CA TRP A 76 -13.73 -7.45 -5.12
C TRP A 76 -14.24 -8.89 -5.18
N ASP A 77 -15.56 -9.12 -5.13
CA ASP A 77 -16.13 -10.50 -5.05
C ASP A 77 -15.52 -11.29 -3.87
N LEU A 78 -15.27 -10.62 -2.76
CA LEU A 78 -14.72 -11.19 -1.51
C LEU A 78 -15.77 -11.29 -0.38
N ASP A 79 -17.06 -11.12 -0.66
CA ASP A 79 -18.19 -11.29 0.26
C ASP A 79 -18.71 -12.74 0.26
N ARG A 80 -17.79 -13.70 0.38
CA ARG A 80 -18.06 -15.12 0.21
C ARG A 80 -18.42 -15.80 1.53
N ASN A 81 -19.28 -16.80 1.47
CA ASN A 81 -19.63 -17.64 2.64
C ASN A 81 -18.43 -18.45 3.16
N VAL A 82 -17.47 -18.77 2.29
CA VAL A 82 -16.25 -19.52 2.59
C VAL A 82 -15.07 -18.80 1.99
N GLY A 83 -14.16 -18.33 2.84
CA GLY A 83 -13.10 -17.44 2.45
C GLY A 83 -13.58 -15.97 2.52
N GLY A 84 -13.37 -15.22 1.44
CA GLY A 84 -13.69 -13.80 1.40
C GLY A 84 -12.67 -12.93 2.12
N VAL A 85 -13.02 -11.65 2.35
CA VAL A 85 -12.18 -10.75 3.11
C VAL A 85 -12.55 -10.75 4.59
N SER A 86 -11.54 -10.85 5.44
CA SER A 86 -11.67 -10.70 6.90
C SER A 86 -10.77 -9.57 7.37
N VAL A 87 -11.35 -8.59 8.07
CA VAL A 87 -10.55 -7.54 8.72
C VAL A 87 -10.11 -8.06 10.09
N LEU A 88 -8.81 -8.05 10.32
CA LEU A 88 -8.14 -8.63 11.48
C LEU A 88 -7.46 -7.49 12.29
N PRO A 89 -8.16 -6.85 13.23
CA PRO A 89 -7.54 -5.90 14.15
C PRO A 89 -6.77 -6.65 15.25
N PRO A 90 -5.81 -6.00 15.93
CA PRO A 90 -5.26 -6.57 17.16
C PRO A 90 -6.37 -6.74 18.19
N TYR A 91 -6.31 -7.81 18.96
CA TYR A 91 -7.31 -8.11 19.98
C TYR A 91 -6.67 -8.51 21.30
N GLU A 92 -7.43 -8.25 22.38
CA GLU A 92 -7.02 -8.61 23.72
C GLU A 92 -7.23 -10.11 23.97
N ARG A 93 -6.18 -10.78 24.45
CA ARG A 93 -6.29 -12.14 25.00
C ARG A 93 -6.39 -12.03 26.52
N SER A 94 -6.98 -13.04 27.16
CA SER A 94 -7.21 -13.05 28.62
C SER A 94 -5.96 -12.79 29.48
N THR A 95 -4.77 -12.89 28.90
CA THR A 95 -3.49 -12.71 29.59
C THR A 95 -2.65 -11.54 29.12
N ASN A 96 -2.86 -11.03 27.89
CA ASN A 96 -2.08 -9.93 27.33
C ASN A 96 -2.88 -9.18 26.27
N SER A 97 -2.91 -7.86 26.37
CA SER A 97 -3.39 -6.95 25.32
C SER A 97 -2.19 -6.42 24.56
N GLU A 98 -1.97 -6.86 23.33
CA GLU A 98 -0.80 -6.43 22.58
C GLU A 98 -1.20 -5.91 21.20
N TRP A 99 -0.83 -4.67 20.93
CA TRP A 99 -0.78 -4.11 19.59
C TRP A 99 0.19 -4.92 18.71
N TYR A 100 -0.01 -4.89 17.41
CA TYR A 100 0.98 -5.45 16.49
C TYR A 100 2.30 -4.68 16.61
N THR A 101 3.34 -5.32 17.11
CA THR A 101 4.65 -4.69 17.36
C THR A 101 5.61 -4.82 16.19
N GLY A 102 5.18 -5.44 15.09
CA GLY A 102 5.96 -5.62 13.86
C GLY A 102 5.16 -6.40 12.83
N THR A 103 5.63 -6.41 11.59
CA THR A 103 4.92 -7.04 10.46
C THR A 103 4.74 -8.54 10.65
N ALA A 104 5.75 -9.25 11.12
CA ALA A 104 5.67 -10.68 11.39
C ALA A 104 4.90 -10.98 12.67
N ASN A 105 4.97 -10.11 13.69
CA ASN A 105 4.16 -10.23 14.88
C ASN A 105 2.66 -10.16 14.57
N ALA A 106 2.25 -9.26 13.66
CA ALA A 106 0.86 -9.16 13.20
C ALA A 106 0.38 -10.48 12.59
N ILE A 107 1.19 -11.12 11.75
CA ILE A 107 0.87 -12.43 11.17
C ILE A 107 0.84 -13.52 12.24
N TYR A 108 1.79 -13.52 13.18
CA TYR A 108 1.83 -14.48 14.29
C TYR A 108 0.55 -14.44 15.14
N GLN A 109 0.06 -13.25 15.48
CA GLN A 109 -1.16 -13.12 16.27
C GLN A 109 -2.40 -13.69 15.57
N ASN A 110 -2.36 -13.84 14.25
CA ASN A 110 -3.45 -14.35 13.42
C ASN A 110 -3.19 -15.78 12.87
N LEU A 111 -2.33 -16.56 13.53
CA LEU A 111 -2.07 -17.96 13.14
C LEU A 111 -3.35 -18.80 13.10
N GLU A 112 -4.22 -18.65 14.08
CA GLU A 112 -5.49 -19.40 14.18
C GLU A 112 -6.40 -19.13 12.96
N TYR A 113 -6.47 -17.89 12.48
CA TYR A 113 -7.19 -17.56 11.24
C TYR A 113 -6.64 -18.36 10.05
N MET A 114 -5.32 -18.39 9.88
CA MET A 114 -4.71 -19.14 8.77
C MET A 114 -4.90 -20.65 8.92
N GLU A 115 -4.81 -21.18 10.15
CA GLU A 115 -5.04 -22.60 10.46
C GLU A 115 -6.45 -23.07 10.10
N THR A 116 -7.45 -22.19 10.19
CA THR A 116 -8.84 -22.50 9.80
C THR A 116 -8.93 -22.99 8.35
N TYR A 117 -8.09 -22.45 7.46
CA TYR A 117 -8.06 -22.80 6.03
C TYR A 117 -7.00 -23.85 5.70
N ASN A 118 -6.08 -24.15 6.61
CA ASN A 118 -4.97 -25.10 6.41
C ASN A 118 -4.34 -25.01 5.01
N PRO A 119 -3.82 -23.81 4.62
CA PRO A 119 -3.33 -23.58 3.28
C PRO A 119 -2.02 -24.34 3.01
N ASP A 120 -1.68 -24.53 1.75
CA ASP A 120 -0.34 -25.00 1.37
C ASP A 120 0.65 -23.84 1.34
N TYR A 121 0.18 -22.64 0.93
CA TYR A 121 0.99 -21.43 0.79
C TYR A 121 0.28 -20.22 1.42
N VAL A 122 1.08 -19.26 1.88
CA VAL A 122 0.60 -17.97 2.40
C VAL A 122 1.29 -16.85 1.64
N LEU A 123 0.49 -16.00 1.02
CA LEU A 123 0.93 -14.77 0.38
C LEU A 123 0.89 -13.62 1.40
N ILE A 124 2.03 -13.02 1.67
CA ILE A 124 2.15 -11.83 2.53
C ILE A 124 2.26 -10.61 1.63
N LEU A 125 1.43 -9.61 1.86
CA LEU A 125 1.33 -8.40 1.05
C LEU A 125 1.48 -7.15 1.91
N SER A 126 2.15 -6.14 1.36
CA SER A 126 2.05 -4.76 1.85
C SER A 126 0.83 -4.08 1.25
N GLY A 127 0.04 -3.40 2.08
CA GLY A 127 -1.20 -2.70 1.68
C GLY A 127 -0.99 -1.26 1.25
N ASP A 128 0.23 -0.85 0.92
CA ASP A 128 0.60 0.55 0.74
C ASP A 128 1.36 0.86 -0.56
N HIS A 129 1.32 -0.06 -1.53
CA HIS A 129 1.96 0.09 -2.84
C HIS A 129 0.95 0.09 -4.00
N ILE A 130 1.34 0.73 -5.11
CA ILE A 130 0.57 0.81 -6.35
C ILE A 130 1.23 -0.07 -7.40
N TYR A 131 0.52 -1.11 -7.87
CA TYR A 131 1.02 -2.07 -8.86
C TYR A 131 -0.10 -2.99 -9.36
N LYS A 132 0.15 -3.69 -10.47
CA LYS A 132 -0.69 -4.79 -10.97
C LYS A 132 0.17 -6.04 -11.08
N MET A 133 -0.17 -7.11 -10.39
CA MET A 133 0.64 -8.34 -10.38
C MET A 133 -0.24 -9.58 -10.29
N ASP A 134 0.04 -10.55 -11.14
CA ASP A 134 -0.55 -11.89 -11.06
C ASP A 134 0.27 -12.75 -10.08
N TYR A 135 -0.28 -12.94 -8.89
CA TYR A 135 0.34 -13.77 -7.85
C TYR A 135 0.33 -15.26 -8.19
N LYS A 136 -0.51 -15.70 -9.15
CA LYS A 136 -0.52 -17.08 -9.61
C LYS A 136 0.79 -17.42 -10.34
N ILE A 137 1.28 -16.51 -11.17
CA ILE A 137 2.58 -16.67 -11.85
C ILE A 137 3.71 -16.81 -10.83
N MET A 138 3.68 -15.98 -9.77
CA MET A 138 4.65 -16.06 -8.68
C MET A 138 4.53 -17.38 -7.90
N LEU A 139 3.30 -17.87 -7.68
CA LEU A 139 3.08 -19.17 -7.03
C LEU A 139 3.58 -20.33 -7.87
N ASP A 140 3.34 -20.31 -9.18
CA ASP A 140 3.82 -21.34 -10.10
C ASP A 140 5.35 -21.37 -10.13
N TYR A 141 5.99 -20.19 -10.11
CA TYR A 141 7.44 -20.06 -9.95
C TYR A 141 7.92 -20.62 -8.61
N HIS A 142 7.24 -20.33 -7.50
CA HIS A 142 7.53 -20.86 -6.19
C HIS A 142 7.54 -22.41 -6.18
N LYS A 143 6.51 -23.00 -6.79
CA LYS A 143 6.37 -24.45 -6.92
C LYS A 143 7.45 -25.07 -7.81
N ALA A 144 7.73 -24.45 -8.96
CA ALA A 144 8.74 -24.93 -9.91
C ALA A 144 10.14 -25.01 -9.29
N ASN A 145 10.49 -24.06 -8.44
CA ASN A 145 11.76 -24.04 -7.71
C ASN A 145 11.73 -24.85 -6.41
N ASN A 146 10.61 -25.49 -6.06
CA ASN A 146 10.40 -26.09 -4.75
C ASN A 146 10.83 -25.14 -3.61
N ALA A 147 10.52 -23.85 -3.73
CA ALA A 147 10.93 -22.82 -2.81
C ALA A 147 10.27 -22.99 -1.43
N ASP A 148 10.94 -22.58 -0.38
CA ASP A 148 10.38 -22.43 0.95
C ASP A 148 9.84 -21.00 1.12
N ILE A 149 10.51 -20.02 0.45
CA ILE A 149 10.11 -18.62 0.37
C ILE A 149 10.41 -18.12 -1.05
N THR A 150 9.49 -17.35 -1.60
CA THR A 150 9.72 -16.55 -2.81
C THR A 150 9.47 -15.08 -2.48
N ILE A 151 10.41 -14.22 -2.81
CA ILE A 151 10.37 -12.77 -2.61
C ILE A 151 10.19 -12.11 -3.96
N ALA A 152 9.12 -11.33 -4.15
CA ALA A 152 9.02 -10.48 -5.32
C ALA A 152 10.01 -9.32 -5.20
N ALA A 153 10.81 -9.14 -6.23
CA ALA A 153 11.84 -8.10 -6.27
C ALA A 153 11.89 -7.44 -7.64
N MET A 154 12.33 -6.20 -7.69
CA MET A 154 12.53 -5.47 -8.94
C MET A 154 13.77 -4.58 -8.86
N PRO A 155 14.42 -4.30 -10.00
CA PRO A 155 15.52 -3.35 -10.04
C PRO A 155 15.01 -1.93 -9.82
N VAL A 156 15.68 -1.19 -8.93
CA VAL A 156 15.42 0.23 -8.66
C VAL A 156 16.70 1.04 -8.89
N PRO A 157 16.64 2.37 -9.03
CA PRO A 157 17.85 3.19 -9.00
C PRO A 157 18.67 2.94 -7.74
N MET A 158 20.00 2.86 -7.86
CA MET A 158 20.88 2.50 -6.73
C MET A 158 20.73 3.48 -5.55
N GLU A 159 20.45 4.75 -5.83
CA GLU A 159 20.24 5.79 -4.83
C GLU A 159 18.98 5.52 -3.97
N GLU A 160 18.00 4.80 -4.52
CA GLU A 160 16.76 4.46 -3.83
C GLU A 160 16.83 3.11 -3.10
N ALA A 161 17.78 2.25 -3.45
CA ALA A 161 17.86 0.88 -2.96
C ALA A 161 17.92 0.80 -1.41
N SER A 162 18.57 1.78 -0.76
CA SER A 162 18.67 1.88 0.70
C SER A 162 17.32 2.06 1.43
N ARG A 163 16.25 2.37 0.69
CA ARG A 163 14.90 2.52 1.26
C ARG A 163 14.18 1.19 1.45
N PHE A 164 14.66 0.12 0.82
CA PHE A 164 14.03 -1.19 0.71
C PHE A 164 14.89 -2.30 1.30
N GLY A 165 14.31 -3.47 1.47
CA GLY A 165 15.09 -4.69 1.61
C GLY A 165 15.79 -4.99 0.28
N VAL A 166 17.10 -5.24 0.31
CA VAL A 166 17.90 -5.50 -0.88
C VAL A 166 18.28 -6.97 -0.94
N VAL A 167 18.12 -7.58 -2.11
CA VAL A 167 18.47 -8.99 -2.33
C VAL A 167 19.65 -9.11 -3.28
N VAL A 168 20.52 -10.08 -2.99
CA VAL A 168 21.58 -10.53 -3.90
C VAL A 168 21.25 -11.96 -4.31
N THR A 169 21.31 -12.26 -5.61
CA THR A 169 20.96 -13.56 -6.16
C THR A 169 22.13 -14.22 -6.86
N ASP A 170 22.12 -15.54 -6.94
CA ASP A 170 22.95 -16.29 -7.86
C ASP A 170 22.31 -16.32 -9.28
N LYS A 171 22.96 -17.06 -10.22
CA LYS A 171 22.51 -17.20 -11.61
C LYS A 171 21.15 -17.92 -11.77
N ASP A 172 20.72 -18.65 -10.75
CA ASP A 172 19.47 -19.41 -10.73
C ASP A 172 18.38 -18.66 -9.95
N SER A 173 18.56 -17.35 -9.69
CA SER A 173 17.69 -16.46 -8.92
C SER A 173 17.50 -16.90 -7.45
N ARG A 174 18.33 -17.80 -6.93
CA ARG A 174 18.35 -18.12 -5.52
C ARG A 174 18.97 -16.95 -4.76
N ILE A 175 18.29 -16.48 -3.72
CA ILE A 175 18.79 -15.38 -2.90
C ILE A 175 19.94 -15.90 -2.03
N THR A 176 21.08 -15.24 -2.13
CA THR A 176 22.30 -15.56 -1.37
C THR A 176 22.50 -14.60 -0.21
N GLU A 177 22.04 -13.34 -0.34
CA GLU A 177 22.08 -12.33 0.71
C GLU A 177 20.78 -11.51 0.71
N PHE A 178 20.35 -11.10 1.90
CA PHE A 178 19.25 -10.19 2.12
C PHE A 178 19.63 -9.18 3.21
N GLU A 179 19.49 -7.90 2.91
CA GLU A 179 19.75 -6.82 3.86
C GLU A 179 18.55 -5.87 3.92
N GLU A 180 17.98 -5.65 5.11
CA GLU A 180 16.85 -4.73 5.30
C GLU A 180 17.34 -3.29 5.44
N LYS A 181 17.05 -2.47 4.42
CA LYS A 181 17.41 -1.04 4.37
C LYS A 181 18.89 -0.75 4.66
N PRO A 182 19.80 -1.34 3.88
CA PRO A 182 21.22 -1.14 4.07
C PRO A 182 21.64 0.31 3.77
N GLU A 183 22.61 0.84 4.53
CA GLU A 183 23.19 2.17 4.23
C GLU A 183 23.99 2.13 2.92
N HIS A 184 24.63 1.02 2.61
CA HIS A 184 25.42 0.80 1.40
C HIS A 184 24.93 -0.46 0.68
N PRO A 185 23.89 -0.36 -0.17
CA PRO A 185 23.32 -1.52 -0.85
C PRO A 185 24.31 -2.19 -1.80
N LYS A 186 24.41 -3.51 -1.71
CA LYS A 186 25.27 -4.33 -2.59
C LYS A 186 24.64 -4.65 -3.94
N SER A 187 23.33 -4.45 -4.06
CA SER A 187 22.53 -4.71 -5.25
C SER A 187 21.46 -3.65 -5.37
N ASN A 188 20.95 -3.47 -6.57
CA ASN A 188 19.78 -2.62 -6.84
C ASN A 188 18.47 -3.41 -6.92
N LEU A 189 18.50 -4.71 -6.64
CA LEU A 189 17.31 -5.56 -6.65
C LEU A 189 16.55 -5.41 -5.31
N ALA A 190 15.49 -4.60 -5.33
CA ALA A 190 14.71 -4.24 -4.16
C ALA A 190 13.55 -5.21 -3.93
N SER A 191 13.37 -5.66 -2.70
CA SER A 191 12.18 -6.40 -2.27
C SER A 191 10.95 -5.51 -2.32
N MET A 192 9.90 -5.99 -2.97
CA MET A 192 8.61 -5.30 -3.05
C MET A 192 7.75 -5.47 -1.78
N GLY A 193 8.22 -6.19 -0.75
CA GLY A 193 7.40 -6.52 0.42
C GLY A 193 6.26 -7.49 0.10
N ILE A 194 6.43 -8.29 -0.94
CA ILE A 194 5.49 -9.33 -1.39
C ILE A 194 6.21 -10.66 -1.28
N TYR A 195 5.67 -11.57 -0.45
CA TYR A 195 6.29 -12.84 -0.16
C TYR A 195 5.31 -14.00 -0.32
N ILE A 196 5.72 -15.10 -0.95
CA ILE A 196 5.03 -16.38 -0.86
C ILE A 196 5.86 -17.30 0.05
N PHE A 197 5.22 -17.79 1.10
CA PHE A 197 5.78 -18.78 2.01
C PHE A 197 5.07 -20.11 1.85
N SER A 198 5.84 -21.21 1.86
CA SER A 198 5.28 -22.50 2.20
C SER A 198 4.75 -22.45 3.64
N TRP A 199 3.47 -22.82 3.86
CA TRP A 199 2.80 -22.64 5.16
C TRP A 199 3.56 -23.23 6.34
N LYS A 200 4.12 -24.42 6.17
CA LYS A 200 4.90 -25.09 7.23
C LYS A 200 6.09 -24.26 7.66
N VAL A 201 6.79 -23.65 6.71
CA VAL A 201 7.99 -22.84 6.97
C VAL A 201 7.61 -21.54 7.66
N LEU A 202 6.57 -20.87 7.19
CA LEU A 202 6.05 -19.64 7.83
C LEU A 202 5.65 -19.91 9.28
N LYS A 203 4.83 -20.94 9.51
CA LYS A 203 4.35 -21.30 10.85
C LYS A 203 5.51 -21.62 11.80
N GLU A 204 6.49 -22.42 11.36
CA GLU A 204 7.69 -22.74 12.12
C GLU A 204 8.44 -21.47 12.54
N ALA A 205 8.75 -20.59 11.58
CA ALA A 205 9.49 -19.36 11.82
C ALA A 205 8.75 -18.43 12.80
N LEU A 206 7.45 -18.21 12.61
CA LEU A 206 6.64 -17.35 13.48
C LEU A 206 6.57 -17.88 14.91
N ILE A 207 6.42 -19.19 15.11
CA ILE A 207 6.40 -19.81 16.44
C ILE A 207 7.78 -19.66 17.13
N LYS A 208 8.87 -19.86 16.39
CA LYS A 208 10.23 -19.70 16.94
C LYS A 208 10.54 -18.27 17.35
N LEU A 209 10.07 -17.31 16.56
CA LEU A 209 10.31 -15.89 16.78
C LEU A 209 9.22 -15.18 17.62
N LYS A 210 8.27 -15.92 18.19
CA LYS A 210 7.12 -15.35 18.93
C LYS A 210 7.49 -14.38 20.06
N ASN A 211 8.64 -14.59 20.70
CA ASN A 211 9.12 -13.75 21.80
C ASN A 211 10.02 -12.59 21.32
N GLN A 212 10.28 -12.50 20.00
CA GLN A 212 11.08 -11.42 19.44
C GLN A 212 10.27 -10.12 19.45
N GLN A 213 10.70 -9.15 20.25
CA GLN A 213 10.07 -7.83 20.28
C GLN A 213 10.21 -7.15 18.91
N GLY A 214 9.12 -6.56 18.41
CA GLY A 214 9.12 -5.88 17.12
C GLY A 214 9.42 -6.81 15.94
N CYS A 215 8.96 -8.08 16.01
CA CYS A 215 9.25 -9.08 14.99
C CYS A 215 8.77 -8.64 13.60
N ASP A 216 9.71 -8.58 12.67
CA ASP A 216 9.54 -8.08 11.30
C ASP A 216 10.04 -9.11 10.29
N PHE A 217 9.44 -9.13 9.09
CA PHE A 217 9.83 -10.09 8.05
C PHE A 217 11.27 -9.87 7.59
N GLY A 218 11.64 -8.65 7.23
CA GLY A 218 12.97 -8.33 6.71
C GLY A 218 14.08 -8.49 7.75
N LYS A 219 13.81 -8.05 8.99
CA LYS A 219 14.83 -8.04 10.05
C LYS A 219 14.99 -9.36 10.79
N HIS A 220 13.94 -10.19 10.82
CA HIS A 220 13.95 -11.37 11.69
C HIS A 220 13.57 -12.68 10.97
N VAL A 221 12.43 -12.70 10.25
CA VAL A 221 11.91 -13.94 9.65
C VAL A 221 12.80 -14.42 8.49
N ILE A 222 13.13 -13.52 7.56
CA ILE A 222 13.98 -13.87 6.41
C ILE A 222 15.38 -14.28 6.87
N PRO A 223 16.10 -13.53 7.74
CA PRO A 223 17.37 -13.96 8.30
C PRO A 223 17.31 -15.32 9.02
N TYR A 224 16.29 -15.53 9.87
CA TYR A 224 16.07 -16.83 10.51
C TYR A 224 15.97 -17.97 9.48
N CYS A 225 15.24 -17.75 8.38
CA CYS A 225 15.11 -18.76 7.34
C CYS A 225 16.43 -19.02 6.61
N PHE A 226 17.28 -18.00 6.41
CA PHE A 226 18.64 -18.18 5.89
C PHE A 226 19.50 -19.05 6.82
N GLU A 227 19.53 -18.73 8.11
CA GLU A 227 20.29 -19.48 9.12
C GLU A 227 19.85 -20.94 9.19
N ASN A 228 18.57 -21.23 8.88
CA ASN A 228 18.04 -22.58 8.85
C ASN A 228 18.03 -23.23 7.45
N ASN A 229 18.87 -22.73 6.53
CA ASN A 229 19.10 -23.29 5.19
C ASN A 229 17.81 -23.46 4.35
N LYS A 230 16.81 -22.59 4.54
CA LYS A 230 15.59 -22.60 3.71
C LYS A 230 15.92 -22.13 2.28
N ARG A 231 15.18 -22.63 1.31
CA ARG A 231 15.36 -22.29 -0.12
C ARG A 231 14.57 -21.00 -0.40
N ILE A 232 15.31 -19.91 -0.58
CA ILE A 232 14.75 -18.58 -0.80
C ILE A 232 15.09 -18.13 -2.21
N PHE A 233 14.08 -17.75 -3.00
CA PHE A 233 14.23 -17.34 -4.40
C PHE A 233 13.67 -15.96 -4.63
N ALA A 234 14.30 -15.20 -5.53
CA ALA A 234 13.78 -13.95 -6.02
C ALA A 234 12.89 -14.19 -7.25
N PHE A 235 11.68 -13.65 -7.22
CA PHE A 235 10.81 -13.54 -8.39
C PHE A 235 10.96 -12.12 -8.93
N GLU A 236 11.65 -11.97 -10.05
CA GLU A 236 11.87 -10.66 -10.67
C GLU A 236 10.59 -10.18 -11.33
N TYR A 237 10.08 -9.04 -10.86
CA TYR A 237 8.88 -8.40 -11.36
C TYR A 237 9.25 -7.28 -12.34
N ASN A 238 8.67 -7.32 -13.54
CA ASN A 238 8.97 -6.39 -14.65
C ASN A 238 7.82 -5.43 -14.96
N GLY A 239 6.87 -5.26 -14.04
CA GLY A 239 5.74 -4.34 -14.20
C GLY A 239 5.94 -3.01 -13.49
N TYR A 240 4.90 -2.17 -13.55
CA TYR A 240 4.87 -0.92 -12.78
C TYR A 240 4.67 -1.21 -11.29
N TRP A 241 5.52 -0.60 -10.47
CA TRP A 241 5.41 -0.63 -9.01
C TRP A 241 5.91 0.69 -8.41
N LYS A 242 5.15 1.27 -7.48
CA LYS A 242 5.50 2.50 -6.74
C LYS A 242 5.19 2.33 -5.25
N ASP A 243 6.19 2.58 -4.42
CA ASP A 243 6.00 2.88 -2.99
C ASP A 243 5.59 4.36 -2.86
N VAL A 244 4.30 4.61 -2.65
CA VAL A 244 3.77 5.96 -2.43
C VAL A 244 3.91 6.37 -0.96
N GLY A 245 5.10 6.22 -0.41
CA GLY A 245 5.41 6.44 1.00
C GLY A 245 5.76 7.87 1.40
N THR A 246 5.96 8.78 0.44
CA THR A 246 6.24 10.21 0.66
C THR A 246 5.29 11.07 -0.16
N LEU A 247 5.16 12.35 0.17
CA LEU A 247 4.33 13.29 -0.59
C LEU A 247 4.80 13.39 -2.05
N SER A 248 6.11 13.43 -2.28
CA SER A 248 6.67 13.50 -3.64
C SER A 248 6.35 12.23 -4.44
N SER A 249 6.64 11.03 -3.90
CA SER A 249 6.36 9.78 -4.62
C SER A 249 4.85 9.55 -4.84
N TYR A 250 4.02 9.99 -3.90
CA TYR A 250 2.57 9.96 -4.05
C TYR A 250 2.10 10.92 -5.17
N TRP A 251 2.61 12.14 -5.20
CA TRP A 251 2.30 13.13 -6.24
C TRP A 251 2.78 12.63 -7.62
N GLU A 252 4.03 12.22 -7.74
CA GLU A 252 4.60 11.67 -8.97
C GLU A 252 3.77 10.52 -9.54
N ALA A 253 3.42 9.53 -8.69
CA ALA A 253 2.61 8.39 -9.11
C ALA A 253 1.23 8.79 -9.63
N ASN A 254 0.62 9.87 -9.10
CA ASN A 254 -0.64 10.40 -9.62
C ASN A 254 -0.43 11.17 -10.93
N MET A 255 0.66 11.94 -11.06
CA MET A 255 0.96 12.67 -12.30
C MET A 255 1.29 11.73 -13.46
N GLU A 256 1.97 10.61 -13.22
CA GLU A 256 2.23 9.58 -14.23
C GLU A 256 0.94 8.98 -14.84
N LEU A 257 -0.21 9.09 -14.16
CA LEU A 257 -1.51 8.61 -14.68
C LEU A 257 -2.11 9.51 -15.76
N ILE A 258 -1.73 10.79 -15.79
CA ILE A 258 -2.27 11.79 -16.74
C ILE A 258 -1.34 12.07 -17.91
N ASP A 259 -0.23 11.34 -18.02
CA ASP A 259 0.64 11.37 -19.19
C ASP A 259 -0.13 10.99 -20.47
N ILE A 260 0.34 11.47 -21.61
CA ILE A 260 -0.28 11.17 -22.94
C ILE A 260 -0.36 9.65 -23.17
N ILE A 261 0.66 8.91 -22.73
CA ILE A 261 0.68 7.45 -22.73
C ILE A 261 1.10 7.02 -21.32
N PRO A 262 0.14 6.81 -20.40
CA PRO A 262 0.46 6.45 -19.03
C PRO A 262 1.11 5.07 -18.97
N VAL A 263 2.24 4.98 -18.28
CA VAL A 263 2.94 3.70 -18.03
C VAL A 263 2.05 2.75 -17.21
N PHE A 264 1.21 3.32 -16.34
CA PHE A 264 0.26 2.58 -15.52
C PHE A 264 -1.18 2.89 -15.95
N ASN A 265 -1.77 1.99 -16.73
CA ASN A 265 -3.13 2.16 -17.27
C ASN A 265 -4.19 1.67 -16.27
N LEU A 266 -4.99 2.59 -15.70
CA LEU A 266 -6.12 2.26 -14.81
C LEU A 266 -7.39 1.79 -15.55
N TYR A 267 -7.45 1.94 -16.87
CA TYR A 267 -8.58 1.56 -17.72
C TYR A 267 -8.38 0.22 -18.43
N GLU A 268 -7.37 -0.53 -18.02
CA GLU A 268 -7.10 -1.86 -18.58
C GLU A 268 -8.23 -2.84 -18.24
N GLU A 269 -8.81 -3.47 -19.29
CA GLU A 269 -9.94 -4.38 -19.14
C GLU A 269 -9.53 -5.77 -18.62
N PHE A 270 -8.34 -6.23 -19.00
CA PHE A 270 -7.87 -7.59 -18.65
C PHE A 270 -7.35 -7.71 -17.22
N TRP A 271 -6.94 -6.60 -16.60
CA TRP A 271 -6.49 -6.54 -15.21
C TRP A 271 -7.12 -5.35 -14.51
N LYS A 272 -8.41 -5.48 -14.24
CA LYS A 272 -9.20 -4.40 -13.67
C LYS A 272 -8.87 -4.16 -12.21
N ILE A 273 -8.72 -2.89 -11.83
CA ILE A 273 -8.69 -2.48 -10.43
C ILE A 273 -10.13 -2.17 -9.99
N TYR A 274 -10.58 -2.87 -8.98
CA TYR A 274 -11.91 -2.70 -8.37
C TYR A 274 -11.83 -1.73 -7.21
N THR A 275 -12.91 -1.04 -6.93
CA THR A 275 -13.02 -0.13 -5.78
C THR A 275 -14.46 -0.03 -5.32
N LYS A 276 -14.66 0.41 -4.09
CA LYS A 276 -15.99 0.73 -3.59
C LYS A 276 -16.47 2.03 -4.23
N THR A 277 -17.60 1.95 -4.95
CA THR A 277 -18.30 3.10 -5.48
C THR A 277 -19.60 3.28 -4.72
N ASP A 278 -19.85 4.49 -4.21
CA ASP A 278 -21.17 4.83 -3.65
C ASP A 278 -22.16 5.08 -4.78
N ALA A 279 -23.30 4.41 -4.74
CA ALA A 279 -24.41 4.72 -5.64
C ALA A 279 -25.02 6.06 -5.23
N LEU A 280 -24.93 7.07 -6.09
CA LEU A 280 -25.57 8.36 -5.89
C LEU A 280 -26.86 8.46 -6.72
N PRO A 281 -27.87 9.21 -6.23
CA PRO A 281 -29.03 9.53 -7.06
C PRO A 281 -28.61 10.22 -8.37
N PRO A 282 -29.30 10.00 -9.48
CA PRO A 282 -28.94 10.56 -10.79
C PRO A 282 -28.84 12.08 -10.85
N GLN A 283 -29.45 12.77 -9.91
CA GLN A 283 -29.43 14.25 -9.81
C GLN A 283 -28.11 14.82 -9.25
N TYR A 284 -27.23 13.99 -8.71
CA TYR A 284 -25.92 14.39 -8.23
C TYR A 284 -24.88 14.11 -9.31
N VAL A 285 -24.33 15.18 -9.87
CA VAL A 285 -23.35 15.15 -10.97
C VAL A 285 -21.98 14.72 -10.47
N SER A 286 -21.76 14.10 -9.46
CA SER A 286 -20.57 13.49 -8.92
C SER A 286 -20.11 14.01 -7.54
N LYS A 287 -19.40 13.17 -6.81
CA LYS A 287 -18.62 13.53 -5.63
C LYS A 287 -17.27 14.15 -6.02
N ASP A 288 -17.03 14.39 -7.31
CA ASP A 288 -15.75 14.85 -7.80
C ASP A 288 -15.43 16.27 -7.33
N ALA A 289 -14.18 16.63 -7.37
CA ALA A 289 -13.75 17.98 -7.09
C ALA A 289 -14.42 18.95 -8.05
N TYR A 290 -14.94 20.06 -7.53
CA TYR A 290 -15.55 21.10 -8.32
C TYR A 290 -14.59 22.27 -8.50
N ILE A 291 -14.30 22.62 -9.74
CA ILE A 291 -13.43 23.74 -10.11
C ILE A 291 -14.30 24.76 -10.81
N GLU A 292 -14.45 25.94 -10.20
CA GLU A 292 -15.26 27.02 -10.74
C GLU A 292 -14.62 27.66 -12.00
N GLU A 293 -15.47 28.27 -12.85
CA GLU A 293 -15.02 28.95 -14.04
C GLU A 293 -14.01 30.07 -13.69
N GLY A 294 -12.88 30.11 -14.39
CA GLY A 294 -11.81 31.08 -14.16
C GLY A 294 -10.80 30.65 -13.09
N ALA A 295 -10.98 29.53 -12.40
CA ALA A 295 -9.95 28.94 -11.59
C ALA A 295 -8.92 28.19 -12.46
N VAL A 296 -7.66 28.15 -12.04
CA VAL A 296 -6.55 27.50 -12.75
C VAL A 296 -5.92 26.46 -11.84
N VAL A 297 -5.89 25.20 -12.29
CA VAL A 297 -5.22 24.10 -11.58
C VAL A 297 -4.14 23.51 -12.49
N ARG A 298 -2.90 23.43 -11.99
CA ARG A 298 -1.72 22.88 -12.70
C ARG A 298 -0.94 21.97 -11.78
N ASP A 299 -0.45 20.87 -12.33
CA ASP A 299 0.46 19.94 -11.65
C ASP A 299 0.01 19.58 -10.22
N SER A 300 -1.30 19.40 -10.02
CA SER A 300 -1.90 19.28 -8.69
C SER A 300 -2.90 18.14 -8.61
N ILE A 301 -3.09 17.63 -7.40
CA ILE A 301 -4.08 16.64 -7.07
C ILE A 301 -5.20 17.29 -6.28
N ILE A 302 -6.42 17.27 -6.81
CA ILE A 302 -7.62 17.74 -6.12
C ILE A 302 -8.48 16.51 -5.80
N MET A 303 -8.59 16.17 -4.52
CA MET A 303 -9.33 14.98 -4.10
C MET A 303 -10.82 15.24 -4.04
N GLN A 304 -11.58 14.16 -3.93
CA GLN A 304 -13.03 14.12 -3.95
C GLN A 304 -13.67 15.10 -2.96
N GLY A 305 -14.78 15.74 -3.38
CA GLY A 305 -15.57 16.65 -2.56
C GLY A 305 -14.93 18.02 -2.32
N SER A 306 -13.75 18.28 -2.90
CA SER A 306 -13.10 19.60 -2.74
C SER A 306 -13.57 20.59 -3.78
N VAL A 307 -13.63 21.88 -3.41
CA VAL A 307 -14.09 23.00 -4.24
C VAL A 307 -12.95 24.00 -4.41
N VAL A 308 -12.67 24.38 -5.65
CA VAL A 308 -11.74 25.47 -5.99
C VAL A 308 -12.55 26.60 -6.60
N LYS A 309 -12.71 27.71 -5.85
CA LYS A 309 -13.53 28.84 -6.28
C LYS A 309 -12.83 29.69 -7.33
N LYS A 310 -13.64 30.52 -8.01
CA LYS A 310 -13.23 31.37 -9.16
C LYS A 310 -12.01 32.23 -8.85
N GLY A 311 -11.19 32.47 -9.88
CA GLY A 311 -9.97 33.28 -9.79
C GLY A 311 -8.83 32.69 -9.02
N SER A 312 -9.00 31.47 -8.45
CA SER A 312 -7.94 30.80 -7.70
C SER A 312 -6.92 30.11 -8.62
N VAL A 313 -5.68 30.09 -8.22
CA VAL A 313 -4.55 29.46 -8.94
C VAL A 313 -3.91 28.43 -8.01
N ILE A 314 -4.02 27.17 -8.37
CA ILE A 314 -3.47 26.03 -7.63
C ILE A 314 -2.36 25.41 -8.49
N ASN A 315 -1.15 25.36 -7.96
CA ASN A 315 0.01 24.83 -8.66
C ASN A 315 0.87 23.96 -7.72
N LYS A 316 1.35 22.82 -8.21
CA LYS A 316 2.17 21.88 -7.42
C LYS A 316 1.59 21.62 -6.02
N ALA A 317 0.31 21.24 -5.96
CA ALA A 317 -0.39 21.07 -4.70
C ALA A 317 -1.09 19.71 -4.59
N ILE A 318 -1.25 19.26 -3.35
CA ILE A 318 -2.07 18.11 -2.98
C ILE A 318 -3.18 18.64 -2.06
N ILE A 319 -4.41 18.66 -2.57
CA ILE A 319 -5.60 19.09 -1.86
C ILE A 319 -6.38 17.84 -1.47
N ALA A 320 -6.46 17.57 -0.17
CA ALA A 320 -7.14 16.39 0.37
C ALA A 320 -8.65 16.44 0.20
N GLU A 321 -9.38 15.45 0.70
CA GLU A 321 -10.84 15.32 0.55
C GLU A 321 -11.60 16.44 1.27
N ASN A 322 -12.70 16.93 0.66
CA ASN A 322 -13.64 17.90 1.24
C ASN A 322 -12.98 19.23 1.67
N VAL A 323 -12.09 19.76 0.87
CA VAL A 323 -11.46 21.07 1.09
C VAL A 323 -12.21 22.15 0.32
N ASP A 324 -12.52 23.27 0.98
CA ASP A 324 -13.11 24.46 0.35
C ASP A 324 -12.01 25.52 0.18
N ILE A 325 -11.64 25.83 -1.08
CA ILE A 325 -10.64 26.85 -1.40
C ILE A 325 -11.39 28.10 -1.88
N GLY A 326 -11.22 29.20 -1.13
CA GLY A 326 -11.84 30.49 -1.37
C GLY A 326 -11.45 31.14 -2.70
N GLU A 327 -12.17 32.21 -3.07
CA GLU A 327 -11.96 32.95 -4.30
C GLU A 327 -10.58 33.65 -4.34
N ASN A 328 -9.99 33.75 -5.53
CA ASN A 328 -8.72 34.47 -5.77
C ASN A 328 -7.55 33.98 -4.89
N THR A 329 -7.59 32.75 -4.43
CA THR A 329 -6.54 32.09 -3.62
C THR A 329 -5.41 31.60 -4.52
N GLN A 330 -4.16 31.73 -4.07
CA GLN A 330 -2.97 31.27 -4.77
C GLN A 330 -2.21 30.27 -3.91
N LEU A 331 -2.15 29.01 -4.33
CA LEU A 331 -1.41 27.94 -3.65
C LEU A 331 -0.29 27.44 -4.56
N GLY A 332 0.94 27.34 -4.02
CA GLY A 332 2.11 26.87 -4.76
C GLY A 332 2.55 27.85 -5.87
N VAL A 333 2.26 29.14 -5.70
CA VAL A 333 2.62 30.21 -6.63
C VAL A 333 3.54 31.21 -5.92
N GLY A 334 4.79 31.35 -6.40
CA GLY A 334 5.77 32.23 -5.80
C GLY A 334 6.97 31.50 -5.24
N GLU A 335 7.68 32.11 -4.30
CA GLU A 335 8.82 31.49 -3.63
C GLU A 335 8.35 30.49 -2.58
N GLU A 336 9.04 29.35 -2.50
CA GLU A 336 8.76 28.32 -1.51
C GLU A 336 9.07 28.82 -0.10
N VAL A 337 8.10 28.72 0.80
CA VAL A 337 8.29 29.03 2.22
C VAL A 337 8.61 27.73 2.96
N PRO A 338 9.85 27.54 3.46
CA PRO A 338 10.24 26.31 4.12
C PRO A 338 9.40 26.04 5.37
N ASN A 339 8.91 24.81 5.52
CA ASN A 339 8.25 24.38 6.74
C ASN A 339 9.27 24.15 7.86
N VAL A 340 9.08 24.82 9.00
CA VAL A 340 10.02 24.80 10.14
C VAL A 340 9.75 23.65 11.09
N GLU A 341 8.48 23.24 11.23
CA GLU A 341 8.08 22.22 12.20
C GLU A 341 8.43 20.80 11.74
N LYS A 342 8.16 20.50 10.46
CA LYS A 342 8.40 19.17 9.87
C LYS A 342 9.07 19.25 8.49
N PRO A 343 10.30 19.79 8.42
CA PRO A 343 10.95 20.06 7.14
C PRO A 343 11.17 18.80 6.28
N LYS A 344 11.44 17.66 6.91
CA LYS A 344 11.63 16.38 6.20
C LYS A 344 10.36 15.83 5.51
N ILE A 345 9.19 16.36 5.87
CA ILE A 345 7.90 15.94 5.31
C ILE A 345 7.42 16.94 4.27
N TYR A 346 7.43 18.25 4.59
CA TYR A 346 6.75 19.27 3.82
C TYR A 346 7.66 20.09 2.91
N ASN A 347 8.98 20.09 3.10
CA ASN A 347 9.91 20.77 2.17
C ASN A 347 10.16 19.89 0.94
N SER A 348 9.10 19.64 0.19
CA SER A 348 9.10 18.81 -1.03
C SER A 348 8.77 19.61 -2.30
N GLY A 349 8.65 20.94 -2.20
CA GLY A 349 8.18 21.80 -3.28
C GLY A 349 6.68 21.66 -3.59
N LEU A 350 5.92 21.03 -2.68
CA LEU A 350 4.48 20.80 -2.83
C LEU A 350 3.70 21.46 -1.70
N VAL A 351 2.65 22.19 -2.04
CA VAL A 351 1.66 22.66 -1.06
C VAL A 351 0.72 21.49 -0.72
N THR A 352 0.50 21.23 0.56
CA THR A 352 -0.38 20.12 0.98
C THR A 352 -1.43 20.63 1.95
N ILE A 353 -2.70 20.52 1.57
CA ILE A 353 -3.86 20.94 2.38
C ILE A 353 -4.55 19.66 2.89
N GLY A 354 -4.74 19.62 4.21
CA GLY A 354 -5.42 18.51 4.89
C GLY A 354 -6.92 18.48 4.66
N GLU A 355 -7.54 17.32 4.87
CA GLU A 355 -8.96 17.10 4.68
C GLU A 355 -9.86 18.01 5.54
N ASN A 356 -11.05 18.33 5.01
CA ASN A 356 -12.06 19.17 5.68
C ASN A 356 -11.55 20.57 6.06
N SER A 357 -10.52 21.07 5.36
CA SER A 357 -10.00 22.42 5.56
C SER A 357 -10.79 23.45 4.76
N VAL A 358 -10.90 24.65 5.30
CA VAL A 358 -11.45 25.82 4.61
C VAL A 358 -10.32 26.84 4.46
N ILE A 359 -9.97 27.17 3.23
CA ILE A 359 -9.00 28.21 2.90
C ILE A 359 -9.77 29.48 2.56
N PRO A 360 -9.58 30.58 3.30
CA PRO A 360 -10.25 31.84 3.03
C PRO A 360 -9.93 32.44 1.66
N ASP A 361 -10.73 33.39 1.20
CA ASP A 361 -10.52 34.14 -0.03
C ASP A 361 -9.18 34.90 0.00
N GLY A 362 -8.51 34.97 -1.15
CA GLY A 362 -7.30 35.78 -1.35
C GLY A 362 -6.03 35.31 -0.63
N ILE A 363 -6.04 34.13 -0.05
CA ILE A 363 -4.84 33.54 0.61
C ILE A 363 -3.76 33.23 -0.45
N LYS A 364 -2.51 33.46 -0.08
CA LYS A 364 -1.30 33.11 -0.87
C LYS A 364 -0.36 32.25 -0.04
N ILE A 365 -0.06 31.07 -0.54
CA ILE A 365 0.83 30.07 0.06
C ILE A 365 1.77 29.53 -1.01
#